data_e5f57c059e993a5dde84ff1a87b163b3
#
_entry.id   e5f57c059e993a5dde84ff1a87b163b3
#
_cell.length_a   1.000
_cell.length_b   1.000
_cell.length_c   1.000
_cell.angle_alpha   90.00
_cell.angle_beta   90.00
_cell.angle_gamma   90.00
#
_symmetry.space_group_name_H-M   'P 1'
#
loop_
_entity.id
_entity.type
_entity.pdbx_description
1 polymer ?
#
loop_
_entity_poly.entity_id
_entity_poly.type
_entity_poly.pdbx_seq_one_letter_code
_entity_poly.pdbx_strand_id
1 'polypeptide(L)'
;MEIRVIGRGALAGLVAGILGFLFAWIFAEPTIDKAIDYESGRMNVLSTVHTAMGHPVEPDGPELFSRSIQSGIGAATGIIAFSVAMGALVAVAYLVLHGRFQVRPKVLGWTTAGFGFLGVYLLPFVKYPSNPPAVGHEFTMEARGFLYLGMVWGSLTLLGLAVFAARKLSAKVGWARAVGIAVLGFFVLYGGLLAALPSLGDLAANVEHAGEFGFARAATETPQPITNTFDTPVTVDGKVYAPGQLIY
;
A
#
# COMPACT_ATOMS: atom_id res chain seq x y z
N MET A 1 34.78 -1.78 6.98
CA MET A 1 33.90 -1.02 7.92
C MET A 1 32.45 -1.08 7.45
N GLU A 2 32.18 -0.92 6.17
CA GLU A 2 30.87 -0.85 5.54
C GLU A 2 30.01 -2.09 5.75
N ILE A 3 30.54 -3.30 5.50
CA ILE A 3 29.83 -4.58 5.74
C ILE A 3 29.32 -4.71 7.19
N ARG A 4 30.08 -4.21 8.16
CA ARG A 4 29.64 -4.25 9.57
C ARG A 4 28.45 -3.34 9.83
N VAL A 5 28.37 -2.19 9.15
CA VAL A 5 27.24 -1.25 9.30
C VAL A 5 26.02 -1.83 8.61
N ILE A 6 26.16 -2.39 7.40
CA ILE A 6 25.07 -3.07 6.68
C ILE A 6 24.56 -4.26 7.48
N GLY A 7 25.47 -5.10 8.02
CA GLY A 7 25.11 -6.24 8.87
C GLY A 7 24.33 -5.83 10.13
N ARG A 8 24.71 -4.71 10.78
CA ARG A 8 23.94 -4.16 11.92
C ARG A 8 22.56 -3.65 11.50
N GLY A 9 22.46 -3.03 10.32
CA GLY A 9 21.17 -2.61 9.76
C GLY A 9 20.27 -3.82 9.47
N ALA A 10 20.82 -4.87 8.86
CA ALA A 10 20.10 -6.11 8.60
C ALA A 10 19.63 -6.81 9.90
N LEU A 11 20.49 -6.84 10.94
CA LEU A 11 20.12 -7.37 12.27
C LEU A 11 19.02 -6.55 12.95
N ALA A 12 19.09 -5.22 12.85
CA ALA A 12 18.02 -4.36 13.34
C ALA A 12 16.71 -4.60 12.58
N GLY A 13 16.79 -4.77 11.26
CA GLY A 13 15.67 -5.18 10.41
C GLY A 13 15.11 -6.55 10.81
N LEU A 14 15.94 -7.53 11.13
CA LEU A 14 15.51 -8.85 11.62
C LEU A 14 14.69 -8.72 12.91
N VAL A 15 15.19 -7.98 13.89
CA VAL A 15 14.45 -7.74 15.16
C VAL A 15 13.13 -7.03 14.90
N ALA A 16 13.15 -5.98 14.08
CA ALA A 16 11.93 -5.25 13.70
C ALA A 16 10.94 -6.15 12.95
N GLY A 17 11.43 -7.03 12.06
CA GLY A 17 10.61 -7.98 11.31
C GLY A 17 9.95 -9.03 12.20
N ILE A 18 10.66 -9.58 13.19
CA ILE A 18 10.08 -10.50 14.16
C ILE A 18 8.97 -9.81 14.97
N LEU A 19 9.23 -8.60 15.47
CA LEU A 19 8.22 -7.83 16.22
C LEU A 19 7.03 -7.45 15.33
N GLY A 20 7.29 -7.07 14.06
CA GLY A 20 6.26 -6.76 13.08
C GLY A 20 5.40 -7.97 12.74
N PHE A 21 6.00 -9.13 12.56
CA PHE A 21 5.27 -10.38 12.34
C PHE A 21 4.40 -10.75 13.54
N LEU A 22 4.93 -10.68 14.75
CA LEU A 22 4.15 -10.97 15.96
C LEU A 22 2.96 -10.00 16.10
N PHE A 23 3.17 -8.72 15.82
CA PHE A 23 2.09 -7.74 15.81
C PHE A 23 1.03 -8.07 14.75
N ALA A 24 1.45 -8.37 13.52
CA ALA A 24 0.54 -8.74 12.44
C ALA A 24 -0.25 -10.00 12.77
N TRP A 25 0.41 -11.03 13.28
CA TRP A 25 -0.22 -12.29 13.65
C TRP A 25 -1.27 -12.15 14.76
N ILE A 26 -1.00 -11.28 15.76
CA ILE A 26 -1.91 -11.10 16.90
C ILE A 26 -3.08 -10.16 16.57
N PHE A 27 -2.80 -9.05 15.87
CA PHE A 27 -3.76 -7.95 15.71
C PHE A 27 -4.34 -7.84 14.30
N ALA A 28 -3.56 -8.12 13.25
CA ALA A 28 -4.02 -7.97 11.88
C ALA A 28 -4.70 -9.23 11.37
N GLU A 29 -4.15 -10.41 11.64
CA GLU A 29 -4.62 -11.68 11.10
C GLU A 29 -6.10 -11.98 11.40
N PRO A 30 -6.62 -11.75 12.61
CA PRO A 30 -8.05 -11.96 12.86
C PRO A 30 -8.99 -11.05 12.06
N THR A 31 -8.47 -9.90 11.61
CA THR A 31 -9.24 -8.98 10.76
C THR A 31 -9.13 -9.38 9.29
N ILE A 32 -7.96 -9.86 8.89
CA ILE A 32 -7.71 -10.40 7.55
C ILE A 32 -8.57 -11.63 7.30
N ASP A 33 -8.67 -12.57 8.25
CA ASP A 33 -9.53 -13.75 8.14
C ASP A 33 -10.99 -13.36 7.89
N LYS A 34 -11.53 -12.41 8.65
CA LYS A 34 -12.90 -11.91 8.43
C LYS A 34 -13.10 -11.28 7.05
N ALA A 35 -12.07 -10.58 6.54
CA ALA A 35 -12.16 -9.97 5.21
C ALA A 35 -12.09 -11.03 4.10
N ILE A 36 -11.31 -12.09 4.27
CA ILE A 36 -11.26 -13.24 3.36
C ILE A 36 -12.59 -14.01 3.38
N ASP A 37 -13.18 -14.22 4.55
CA ASP A 37 -14.51 -14.84 4.67
C ASP A 37 -15.56 -14.01 3.93
N TYR A 38 -15.52 -12.68 4.07
CA TYR A 38 -16.40 -11.77 3.33
C TYR A 38 -16.19 -11.88 1.81
N GLU A 39 -14.95 -11.86 1.35
CA GLU A 39 -14.57 -11.98 -0.05
C GLU A 39 -15.06 -13.30 -0.65
N SER A 40 -14.81 -14.41 0.04
CA SER A 40 -15.26 -15.74 -0.35
C SER A 40 -16.79 -15.84 -0.44
N GLY A 41 -17.50 -15.28 0.53
CA GLY A 41 -18.97 -15.20 0.52
C GLY A 41 -19.48 -14.38 -0.66
N ARG A 42 -18.85 -13.26 -0.95
CA ARG A 42 -19.16 -12.40 -2.09
C ARG A 42 -18.94 -13.11 -3.43
N MET A 43 -17.80 -13.80 -3.60
CA MET A 43 -17.48 -14.55 -4.82
C MET A 43 -18.46 -15.69 -5.06
N ASN A 44 -18.88 -16.41 -4.02
CA ASN A 44 -19.91 -17.45 -4.12
C ASN A 44 -21.25 -16.89 -4.64
N VAL A 45 -21.66 -15.73 -4.14
CA VAL A 45 -22.88 -15.06 -4.61
C VAL A 45 -22.74 -14.64 -6.08
N LEU A 46 -21.62 -14.01 -6.43
CA LEU A 46 -21.35 -13.62 -7.83
C LEU A 46 -21.35 -14.82 -8.77
N SER A 47 -20.67 -15.92 -8.43
CA SER A 47 -20.63 -17.13 -9.25
C SER A 47 -22.02 -17.73 -9.43
N THR A 48 -22.85 -17.73 -8.39
CA THR A 48 -24.24 -18.21 -8.46
C THR A 48 -25.08 -17.34 -9.39
N VAL A 49 -24.94 -16.02 -9.27
CA VAL A 49 -25.65 -15.07 -10.14
C VAL A 49 -25.21 -15.25 -11.60
N HIS A 50 -23.91 -15.31 -11.88
CA HIS A 50 -23.38 -15.52 -13.24
C HIS A 50 -23.79 -16.86 -13.84
N THR A 51 -23.81 -17.93 -13.04
CA THR A 51 -24.27 -19.25 -13.49
C THR A 51 -25.76 -19.20 -13.84
N ALA A 52 -26.56 -18.51 -13.05
CA ALA A 52 -27.99 -18.31 -13.36
C ALA A 52 -28.22 -17.55 -14.68
N MET A 53 -27.23 -16.78 -15.13
CA MET A 53 -27.23 -16.04 -16.40
C MET A 53 -26.80 -16.88 -17.61
N GLY A 54 -26.32 -18.10 -17.39
CA GLY A 54 -25.73 -18.92 -18.45
C GLY A 54 -24.26 -18.55 -18.78
N HIS A 55 -23.62 -17.75 -17.91
CA HIS A 55 -22.19 -17.42 -17.95
C HIS A 55 -21.49 -18.08 -16.76
N PRO A 56 -21.18 -19.40 -16.83
CA PRO A 56 -20.48 -20.04 -15.72
C PRO A 56 -19.12 -19.38 -15.49
N VAL A 57 -18.86 -18.95 -14.26
CA VAL A 57 -17.55 -18.48 -13.85
C VAL A 57 -16.62 -19.69 -13.81
N GLU A 58 -15.46 -19.59 -14.45
CA GLU A 58 -14.45 -20.64 -14.31
C GLU A 58 -14.03 -20.72 -12.83
N PRO A 59 -13.95 -21.95 -12.27
CA PRO A 59 -13.51 -22.10 -10.89
C PRO A 59 -12.08 -21.56 -10.74
N ASP A 60 -11.83 -20.87 -9.64
CA ASP A 60 -10.48 -20.45 -9.28
C ASP A 60 -9.52 -21.64 -9.35
N GLY A 61 -8.32 -21.41 -9.85
CA GLY A 61 -7.28 -22.43 -9.92
C GLY A 61 -6.98 -23.01 -8.52
N PRO A 62 -6.37 -24.21 -8.45
CA PRO A 62 -6.08 -24.82 -7.16
C PRO A 62 -5.22 -23.92 -6.29
N GLU A 63 -5.62 -23.73 -5.04
CA GLU A 63 -4.81 -22.99 -4.07
C GLU A 63 -3.45 -23.66 -3.90
N LEU A 64 -2.38 -22.94 -4.25
CA LEU A 64 -1.01 -23.43 -4.14
C LEU A 64 -0.56 -23.61 -2.67
N PHE A 65 -1.10 -22.80 -1.77
CA PHE A 65 -0.79 -22.80 -0.35
C PHE A 65 -2.05 -22.65 0.48
N SER A 66 -2.19 -23.49 1.51
CA SER A 66 -3.29 -23.37 2.45
C SER A 66 -3.23 -22.04 3.23
N ARG A 67 -4.38 -21.57 3.69
CA ARG A 67 -4.49 -20.33 4.49
C ARG A 67 -3.57 -20.35 5.73
N SER A 68 -3.42 -21.49 6.39
CA SER A 68 -2.53 -21.64 7.56
C SER A 68 -1.04 -21.46 7.21
N ILE A 69 -0.62 -21.86 6.00
CA ILE A 69 0.74 -21.59 5.51
C ILE A 69 0.89 -20.10 5.19
N GLN A 70 -0.09 -19.48 4.57
CA GLN A 70 -0.06 -18.07 4.21
C GLN A 70 0.03 -17.16 5.45
N SER A 71 -0.84 -17.38 6.45
CA SER A 71 -0.88 -16.59 7.70
C SER A 71 0.28 -16.87 8.66
N GLY A 72 0.87 -18.06 8.59
CA GLY A 72 1.98 -18.48 9.44
C GLY A 72 3.35 -18.24 8.81
N ILE A 73 3.93 -19.31 8.25
CA ILE A 73 5.30 -19.31 7.71
C ILE A 73 5.44 -18.34 6.53
N GLY A 74 4.42 -18.22 5.66
CA GLY A 74 4.44 -17.31 4.52
C GLY A 74 4.54 -15.86 4.97
N ALA A 75 3.65 -15.44 5.85
CA ALA A 75 3.65 -14.08 6.41
C ALA A 75 4.94 -13.79 7.21
N ALA A 76 5.39 -14.73 8.04
CA ALA A 76 6.65 -14.60 8.79
C ALA A 76 7.84 -14.38 7.84
N THR A 77 7.96 -15.22 6.82
CA THR A 77 9.06 -15.14 5.85
C THR A 77 9.02 -13.80 5.10
N GLY A 78 7.85 -13.39 4.60
CA GLY A 78 7.70 -12.15 3.86
C GLY A 78 8.04 -10.92 4.72
N ILE A 79 7.45 -10.80 5.90
CA ILE A 79 7.65 -9.66 6.81
C ILE A 79 9.09 -9.58 7.28
N ILE A 80 9.68 -10.70 7.69
CA ILE A 80 11.05 -10.73 8.22
C ILE A 80 12.06 -10.46 7.11
N ALA A 81 11.95 -11.13 5.96
CA ALA A 81 12.87 -10.93 4.84
C ALA A 81 12.83 -9.48 4.33
N PHE A 82 11.63 -8.92 4.16
CA PHE A 82 11.44 -7.53 3.77
C PHE A 82 12.07 -6.57 4.79
N SER A 83 11.85 -6.80 6.09
CA SER A 83 12.39 -5.95 7.15
C SER A 83 13.92 -6.00 7.21
N VAL A 84 14.52 -7.18 7.00
CA VAL A 84 15.99 -7.35 6.90
C VAL A 84 16.53 -6.55 5.72
N ALA A 85 15.90 -6.65 4.55
CA ALA A 85 16.28 -5.90 3.36
C ALA A 85 16.17 -4.38 3.57
N MET A 86 15.07 -3.92 4.17
CA MET A 86 14.88 -2.50 4.49
C MET A 86 15.89 -1.99 5.52
N GLY A 87 16.22 -2.78 6.53
CA GLY A 87 17.27 -2.44 7.50
C GLY A 87 18.65 -2.29 6.85
N ALA A 88 18.97 -3.19 5.92
CA ALA A 88 20.19 -3.10 5.12
C ALA A 88 20.20 -1.85 4.21
N LEU A 89 19.08 -1.55 3.54
CA LEU A 89 18.95 -0.36 2.68
C LEU A 89 19.10 0.95 3.48
N VAL A 90 18.53 1.04 4.67
CA VAL A 90 18.72 2.21 5.56
C VAL A 90 20.19 2.35 5.94
N ALA A 91 20.89 1.25 6.22
CA ALA A 91 22.32 1.27 6.50
C ALA A 91 23.16 1.72 5.28
N VAL A 92 22.80 1.28 4.06
CA VAL A 92 23.43 1.75 2.82
C VAL A 92 23.19 3.25 2.63
N ALA A 93 21.95 3.71 2.79
CA ALA A 93 21.62 5.15 2.72
C ALA A 93 22.43 5.96 3.74
N TYR A 94 22.55 5.47 4.98
CA TYR A 94 23.39 6.07 6.00
C TYR A 94 24.86 6.17 5.55
N LEU A 95 25.44 5.10 4.99
CA LEU A 95 26.82 5.08 4.50
C LEU A 95 27.05 6.07 3.35
N VAL A 96 26.11 6.16 2.43
CA VAL A 96 26.16 7.13 1.31
C VAL A 96 26.14 8.58 1.83
N LEU A 97 25.37 8.84 2.89
CA LEU A 97 25.25 10.17 3.48
C LEU A 97 26.39 10.47 4.48
N HIS A 98 27.05 9.45 5.02
CA HIS A 98 28.12 9.60 6.01
C HIS A 98 29.30 10.38 5.43
N GLY A 99 29.75 11.39 6.15
CA GLY A 99 30.82 12.29 5.70
C GLY A 99 30.39 13.41 4.75
N ARG A 100 29.19 13.34 4.15
CA ARG A 100 28.67 14.42 3.28
C ARG A 100 28.00 15.55 4.07
N PHE A 101 27.59 15.27 5.29
CA PHE A 101 26.99 16.22 6.20
C PHE A 101 27.83 16.33 7.46
N GLN A 102 28.09 17.56 7.91
CA GLN A 102 28.83 17.82 9.14
C GLN A 102 27.91 17.67 10.38
N VAL A 103 27.36 16.47 10.55
CA VAL A 103 26.48 16.14 11.68
C VAL A 103 27.03 14.93 12.42
N ARG A 104 26.69 14.81 13.70
CA ARG A 104 27.10 13.67 14.52
C ARG A 104 26.53 12.37 13.92
N PRO A 105 27.27 11.25 13.92
CA PRO A 105 26.83 9.98 13.35
C PRO A 105 25.46 9.50 13.88
N LYS A 106 25.21 9.69 15.18
CA LYS A 106 23.93 9.36 15.80
C LYS A 106 22.76 10.17 15.23
N VAL A 107 22.95 11.47 15.02
CA VAL A 107 21.95 12.36 14.42
C VAL A 107 21.69 11.96 12.98
N LEU A 108 22.75 11.67 12.21
CA LEU A 108 22.62 11.20 10.84
C LEU A 108 21.80 9.90 10.77
N GLY A 109 22.04 8.95 11.67
CA GLY A 109 21.28 7.70 11.72
C GLY A 109 19.79 7.94 11.95
N TRP A 110 19.42 8.74 12.94
CA TRP A 110 18.01 9.07 13.22
C TRP A 110 17.35 9.85 12.08
N THR A 111 18.07 10.81 11.49
CA THR A 111 17.50 11.57 10.36
C THR A 111 17.32 10.68 9.13
N THR A 112 18.28 9.80 8.80
CA THR A 112 18.14 8.86 7.69
C THR A 112 16.95 7.93 7.89
N ALA A 113 16.78 7.37 9.09
CA ALA A 113 15.63 6.52 9.41
C ALA A 113 14.30 7.30 9.34
N GLY A 114 14.25 8.51 9.92
CA GLY A 114 13.07 9.37 9.90
C GLY A 114 12.67 9.80 8.48
N PHE A 115 13.61 10.23 7.65
CA PHE A 115 13.35 10.59 6.26
C PHE A 115 12.98 9.37 5.41
N GLY A 116 13.58 8.21 5.69
CA GLY A 116 13.19 6.94 5.07
C GLY A 116 11.73 6.58 5.40
N PHE A 117 11.34 6.64 6.67
CA PHE A 117 9.96 6.40 7.10
C PHE A 117 8.97 7.39 6.44
N LEU A 118 9.30 8.68 6.45
CA LEU A 118 8.45 9.68 5.81
C LEU A 118 8.33 9.46 4.30
N GLY A 119 9.45 9.33 3.59
CA GLY A 119 9.47 9.30 2.13
C GLY A 119 9.03 7.97 1.52
N VAL A 120 9.30 6.84 2.20
CA VAL A 120 8.97 5.51 1.67
C VAL A 120 7.61 5.01 2.14
N TYR A 121 7.15 5.44 3.31
CA TYR A 121 5.91 4.95 3.90
C TYR A 121 4.86 6.05 4.09
N LEU A 122 5.11 7.01 4.98
CA LEU A 122 4.05 7.90 5.45
C LEU A 122 3.47 8.80 4.34
N LEU A 123 4.32 9.46 3.57
CA LEU A 123 3.88 10.37 2.50
C LEU A 123 3.19 9.60 1.35
N PRO A 124 3.73 8.48 0.82
CA PRO A 124 3.00 7.65 -0.13
C PRO A 124 1.67 7.14 0.41
N PHE A 125 1.62 6.71 1.67
CA PHE A 125 0.41 6.19 2.32
C PHE A 125 -0.74 7.23 2.39
N VAL A 126 -0.42 8.52 2.51
CA VAL A 126 -1.45 9.58 2.50
C VAL A 126 -2.24 9.62 1.19
N LYS A 127 -1.59 9.34 0.06
CA LYS A 127 -2.27 9.30 -1.25
C LYS A 127 -2.81 7.91 -1.59
N TYR A 128 -2.00 6.91 -1.35
CA TYR A 128 -2.27 5.51 -1.68
C TYR A 128 -2.11 4.63 -0.44
N PRO A 129 -3.12 4.62 0.46
CA PRO A 129 -3.10 3.71 1.60
C PRO A 129 -3.11 2.27 1.13
N SER A 130 -2.59 1.36 1.97
CA SER A 130 -2.69 -0.07 1.70
C SER A 130 -4.16 -0.48 1.64
N ASN A 131 -4.53 -1.24 0.62
CA ASN A 131 -5.87 -1.80 0.52
C ASN A 131 -6.04 -2.91 1.57
N PRO A 132 -7.15 -2.90 2.32
CA PRO A 132 -7.52 -4.06 3.10
C PRO A 132 -7.84 -5.24 2.16
N PRO A 133 -7.84 -6.49 2.68
CA PRO A 133 -8.34 -7.64 1.93
C PRO A 133 -9.74 -7.35 1.35
N ALA A 134 -10.06 -7.96 0.22
CA ALA A 134 -11.30 -7.75 -0.54
C ALA A 134 -11.49 -6.34 -1.14
N VAL A 135 -10.47 -5.48 -1.08
CA VAL A 135 -10.49 -4.17 -1.72
C VAL A 135 -9.41 -4.08 -2.79
N GLY A 136 -9.79 -3.63 -3.97
CA GLY A 136 -8.94 -3.56 -5.15
C GLY A 136 -9.12 -4.76 -6.08
N HIS A 137 -8.78 -4.55 -7.33
CA HIS A 137 -8.94 -5.54 -8.38
C HIS A 137 -7.58 -6.05 -8.87
N GLU A 138 -7.52 -7.29 -9.33
CA GLU A 138 -6.30 -7.91 -9.84
C GLU A 138 -5.75 -7.13 -11.03
N PHE A 139 -6.60 -6.72 -11.96
CA PHE A 139 -6.22 -5.96 -13.15
C PHE A 139 -5.70 -4.53 -12.86
N THR A 140 -5.86 -4.00 -11.63
CA THR A 140 -5.28 -2.71 -11.21
C THR A 140 -4.00 -2.86 -10.40
N MET A 141 -3.58 -4.07 -10.05
CA MET A 141 -2.44 -4.34 -9.16
C MET A 141 -1.14 -3.69 -9.65
N GLU A 142 -0.83 -3.86 -10.94
CA GLU A 142 0.38 -3.29 -11.54
C GLU A 142 0.36 -1.76 -11.49
N ALA A 143 -0.74 -1.14 -11.91
CA ALA A 143 -0.90 0.31 -11.93
C ALA A 143 -0.80 0.90 -10.50
N ARG A 144 -1.39 0.27 -9.51
CA ARG A 144 -1.27 0.65 -8.09
C ARG A 144 0.17 0.58 -7.61
N GLY A 145 0.88 -0.49 -7.97
CA GLY A 145 2.30 -0.65 -7.65
C GLY A 145 3.16 0.49 -8.21
N PHE A 146 3.00 0.82 -9.48
CA PHE A 146 3.72 1.92 -10.13
C PHE A 146 3.38 3.29 -9.53
N LEU A 147 2.12 3.55 -9.22
CA LEU A 147 1.72 4.80 -8.57
C LEU A 147 2.32 4.95 -7.17
N TYR A 148 2.33 3.87 -6.37
CA TYR A 148 2.96 3.88 -5.07
C TYR A 148 4.47 4.14 -5.17
N LEU A 149 5.17 3.46 -6.08
CA LEU A 149 6.60 3.68 -6.33
C LEU A 149 6.87 5.11 -6.83
N GLY A 150 6.01 5.64 -7.68
CA GLY A 150 6.08 7.04 -8.13
C GLY A 150 5.97 8.02 -6.96
N MET A 151 5.04 7.76 -6.02
CA MET A 151 4.92 8.53 -4.79
C MET A 151 6.16 8.42 -3.89
N VAL A 152 6.76 7.23 -3.76
CA VAL A 152 8.01 7.03 -3.00
C VAL A 152 9.13 7.88 -3.59
N TRP A 153 9.35 7.79 -4.90
CA TRP A 153 10.39 8.59 -5.57
C TRP A 153 10.12 10.08 -5.50
N GLY A 154 8.88 10.50 -5.73
CA GLY A 154 8.46 11.89 -5.61
C GLY A 154 8.69 12.42 -4.20
N SER A 155 8.25 11.70 -3.19
CA SER A 155 8.40 12.07 -1.78
C SER A 155 9.86 12.20 -1.35
N LEU A 156 10.71 11.22 -1.69
CA LEU A 156 12.14 11.27 -1.39
C LEU A 156 12.83 12.43 -2.10
N THR A 157 12.47 12.68 -3.35
CA THR A 157 13.01 13.81 -4.14
C THR A 157 12.63 15.14 -3.50
N LEU A 158 11.36 15.33 -3.14
CA LEU A 158 10.88 16.57 -2.51
C LEU A 158 11.50 16.80 -1.13
N LEU A 159 11.66 15.74 -0.32
CA LEU A 159 12.37 15.80 0.96
C LEU A 159 13.84 16.21 0.75
N GLY A 160 14.52 15.61 -0.22
CA GLY A 160 15.89 15.98 -0.59
C GLY A 160 16.02 17.44 -1.03
N LEU A 161 15.09 17.90 -1.88
CA LEU A 161 15.04 19.29 -2.33
C LEU A 161 14.78 20.26 -1.15
N ALA A 162 13.91 19.91 -0.22
CA ALA A 162 13.63 20.71 0.97
C ALA A 162 14.88 20.86 1.85
N VAL A 163 15.63 19.78 2.09
CA VAL A 163 16.89 19.81 2.82
C VAL A 163 17.94 20.66 2.10
N PHE A 164 18.06 20.49 0.79
CA PHE A 164 18.98 21.28 -0.04
C PHE A 164 18.62 22.77 0.00
N ALA A 165 17.34 23.11 -0.17
CA ALA A 165 16.86 24.49 -0.10
C ALA A 165 17.11 25.11 1.26
N ALA A 166 16.78 24.42 2.36
CA ALA A 166 17.02 24.90 3.72
C ALA A 166 18.50 25.23 3.94
N ARG A 167 19.41 24.35 3.50
CA ARG A 167 20.86 24.59 3.62
C ARG A 167 21.32 25.77 2.79
N LYS A 168 20.88 25.88 1.54
CA LYS A 168 21.28 26.98 0.65
C LYS A 168 20.74 28.33 1.10
N LEU A 169 19.51 28.36 1.62
CA LEU A 169 18.89 29.59 2.11
C LEU A 169 19.43 30.01 3.49
N SER A 170 19.86 29.08 4.32
CA SER A 170 20.31 29.37 5.68
C SER A 170 21.42 30.41 5.76
N ALA A 171 22.33 30.45 4.78
CA ALA A 171 23.37 31.45 4.66
C ALA A 171 22.84 32.87 4.38
N LYS A 172 21.60 32.99 3.80
CA LYS A 172 21.03 34.28 3.42
C LYS A 172 20.03 34.82 4.44
N VAL A 173 19.19 33.95 5.01
CA VAL A 173 18.04 34.37 5.83
C VAL A 173 18.10 33.84 7.26
N GLY A 174 19.14 33.09 7.61
CA GLY A 174 19.29 32.40 8.88
C GLY A 174 18.54 31.07 8.90
N TRP A 175 18.97 30.15 9.81
CA TRP A 175 18.51 28.75 9.82
C TRP A 175 16.99 28.59 10.00
N ALA A 176 16.40 29.26 11.00
CA ALA A 176 14.97 29.10 11.31
C ALA A 176 14.06 29.51 10.15
N ARG A 177 14.36 30.67 9.53
CA ARG A 177 13.58 31.14 8.35
C ARG A 177 13.79 30.24 7.14
N ALA A 178 15.01 29.77 6.90
CA ALA A 178 15.32 28.88 5.80
C ALA A 178 14.57 27.55 5.93
N VAL A 179 14.51 26.96 7.11
CA VAL A 179 13.71 25.75 7.37
C VAL A 179 12.22 26.01 7.15
N GLY A 180 11.68 27.12 7.68
CA GLY A 180 10.27 27.48 7.46
C GLY A 180 9.91 27.61 5.99
N ILE A 181 10.74 28.29 5.19
CA ILE A 181 10.54 28.42 3.74
C ILE A 181 10.63 27.07 3.04
N ALA A 182 11.61 26.23 3.40
CA ALA A 182 11.78 24.91 2.79
C ALA A 182 10.61 23.96 3.13
N VAL A 183 10.12 23.98 4.35
CA VAL A 183 8.94 23.20 4.78
C VAL A 183 7.68 23.67 4.04
N LEU A 184 7.45 24.97 3.95
CA LEU A 184 6.32 25.52 3.19
C LEU A 184 6.42 25.11 1.73
N GLY A 185 7.58 25.27 1.09
CA GLY A 185 7.83 24.88 -0.29
C GLY A 185 7.60 23.37 -0.50
N PHE A 186 8.04 22.55 0.45
CA PHE A 186 7.77 21.11 0.43
C PHE A 186 6.27 20.82 0.40
N PHE A 187 5.49 21.41 1.30
CA PHE A 187 4.02 21.14 1.32
C PHE A 187 3.30 21.65 0.07
N VAL A 188 3.73 22.77 -0.49
CA VAL A 188 3.17 23.26 -1.76
C VAL A 188 3.46 22.27 -2.90
N LEU A 189 4.71 21.83 -3.06
CA LEU A 189 5.10 20.89 -4.09
C LEU A 189 4.50 19.51 -3.87
N TYR A 190 4.43 19.04 -2.63
CA TYR A 190 3.80 17.77 -2.28
C TYR A 190 2.29 17.82 -2.54
N GLY A 191 1.61 18.91 -2.20
CA GLY A 191 0.19 19.13 -2.56
C GLY A 191 -0.03 19.10 -4.07
N GLY A 192 0.87 19.71 -4.84
CA GLY A 192 0.88 19.61 -6.30
C GLY A 192 1.05 18.19 -6.81
N LEU A 193 1.95 17.41 -6.20
CA LEU A 193 2.15 15.99 -6.52
C LEU A 193 0.88 15.16 -6.23
N LEU A 194 0.24 15.40 -5.07
CA LEU A 194 -1.03 14.74 -4.72
C LEU A 194 -2.14 15.04 -5.71
N ALA A 195 -2.22 16.28 -6.20
CA ALA A 195 -3.23 16.71 -7.17
C ALA A 195 -2.96 16.19 -8.59
N ALA A 196 -1.70 16.04 -8.97
CA ALA A 196 -1.30 15.58 -10.30
C ALA A 196 -1.50 14.07 -10.51
N LEU A 197 -1.45 13.27 -9.45
CA LEU A 197 -1.60 11.83 -9.54
C LEU A 197 -3.07 11.42 -9.49
N PRO A 198 -3.50 10.41 -10.28
CA PRO A 198 -4.88 9.97 -10.32
C PRO A 198 -5.34 9.35 -9.00
N SER A 199 -6.65 9.33 -8.76
CA SER A 199 -7.25 8.46 -7.73
C SER A 199 -7.30 7.01 -8.23
N LEU A 200 -7.28 6.03 -7.33
CA LEU A 200 -7.30 4.62 -7.73
C LEU A 200 -8.58 4.26 -8.52
N GLY A 201 -9.73 4.80 -8.15
CA GLY A 201 -10.98 4.61 -8.90
C GLY A 201 -10.98 5.23 -10.30
N ASP A 202 -10.07 6.16 -10.58
CA ASP A 202 -9.92 6.83 -11.88
C ASP A 202 -8.93 6.11 -12.82
N LEU A 203 -8.40 4.96 -12.41
CA LEU A 203 -7.54 4.16 -13.27
C LEU A 203 -8.28 3.70 -14.53
N ALA A 204 -7.59 3.71 -15.68
CA ALA A 204 -8.18 3.34 -16.96
C ALA A 204 -8.80 1.93 -16.91
N ALA A 205 -8.14 0.98 -16.27
CA ALA A 205 -8.66 -0.38 -16.09
C ALA A 205 -9.98 -0.40 -15.29
N ASN A 206 -10.14 0.42 -14.24
CA ASN A 206 -11.40 0.51 -13.51
C ASN A 206 -12.52 1.11 -14.35
N VAL A 207 -12.21 2.03 -15.25
CA VAL A 207 -13.20 2.62 -16.17
C VAL A 207 -13.61 1.62 -17.24
N GLU A 208 -12.68 0.86 -17.78
CA GLU A 208 -12.91 -0.17 -18.80
C GLU A 208 -13.79 -1.30 -18.26
N HIS A 209 -13.50 -1.78 -17.04
CA HIS A 209 -14.23 -2.88 -16.40
C HIS A 209 -15.44 -2.45 -15.55
N ALA A 210 -15.85 -1.18 -15.58
CA ALA A 210 -16.93 -0.63 -14.73
C ALA A 210 -18.30 -1.23 -15.01
N GLY A 211 -18.57 -2.07 -15.87
CA GLY A 211 -19.84 -2.78 -16.10
C GLY A 211 -19.77 -4.26 -15.80
N GLU A 212 -18.56 -4.86 -15.86
CA GLU A 212 -18.39 -6.31 -15.80
C GLU A 212 -18.62 -6.88 -14.40
N PHE A 213 -18.23 -6.15 -13.37
CA PHE A 213 -18.32 -6.58 -11.97
C PHE A 213 -19.45 -5.91 -11.20
N GLY A 214 -20.35 -5.21 -11.87
CA GLY A 214 -21.48 -4.52 -11.24
C GLY A 214 -21.08 -3.42 -10.27
N PHE A 215 -19.82 -2.93 -10.32
CA PHE A 215 -19.37 -1.81 -9.50
C PHE A 215 -19.35 -0.51 -10.32
N ALA A 216 -19.85 0.53 -9.71
CA ALA A 216 -19.68 1.88 -10.23
C ALA A 216 -18.22 2.31 -10.02
N ARG A 217 -17.74 3.28 -10.81
CA ARG A 217 -16.45 3.94 -10.61
C ARG A 217 -16.33 4.43 -9.17
N ALA A 218 -15.42 3.85 -8.41
CA ALA A 218 -15.17 4.19 -7.01
C ALA A 218 -13.77 4.76 -6.82
N ALA A 219 -13.65 5.81 -6.00
CA ALA A 219 -12.35 6.43 -5.71
C ALA A 219 -11.37 5.50 -4.95
N THR A 220 -11.86 4.46 -4.32
CA THR A 220 -11.10 3.58 -3.44
C THR A 220 -11.10 2.11 -3.84
N GLU A 221 -11.63 1.78 -5.01
CA GLU A 221 -11.81 0.37 -5.43
C GLU A 221 -12.57 -0.49 -4.42
N THR A 222 -13.44 0.11 -3.64
CA THR A 222 -14.25 -0.57 -2.64
C THR A 222 -15.29 -1.47 -3.31
N PRO A 223 -15.48 -2.73 -2.85
CA PRO A 223 -16.51 -3.61 -3.38
C PRO A 223 -17.88 -2.95 -3.34
N GLN A 224 -18.64 -3.07 -4.43
CA GLN A 224 -19.98 -2.54 -4.53
C GLN A 224 -21.01 -3.59 -4.11
N PRO A 225 -22.16 -3.20 -3.59
CA PRO A 225 -23.26 -4.14 -3.30
C PRO A 225 -23.65 -4.95 -4.55
N ILE A 226 -23.92 -6.24 -4.38
CA ILE A 226 -24.42 -7.10 -5.44
C ILE A 226 -25.94 -6.97 -5.43
N THR A 227 -26.50 -6.49 -6.53
CA THR A 227 -27.94 -6.41 -6.75
C THR A 227 -28.37 -7.31 -7.89
N ASN A 228 -29.61 -7.79 -7.87
CA ASN A 228 -30.17 -8.46 -9.03
C ASN A 228 -30.38 -7.44 -10.15
N THR A 229 -29.51 -7.44 -11.15
CA THR A 229 -29.56 -6.53 -12.32
C THR A 229 -30.39 -7.10 -13.48
N PHE A 230 -31.03 -8.28 -13.29
CA PHE A 230 -31.87 -8.92 -14.31
C PHE A 230 -33.31 -8.45 -14.24
N ASP A 231 -34.01 -8.62 -15.36
CA ASP A 231 -35.47 -8.42 -15.47
C ASP A 231 -36.26 -9.57 -14.83
N THR A 232 -35.60 -10.66 -14.42
CA THR A 232 -36.20 -11.84 -13.82
C THR A 232 -35.67 -12.08 -12.39
N PRO A 233 -36.48 -12.73 -11.53
CA PRO A 233 -36.00 -13.15 -10.20
C PRO A 233 -34.84 -14.13 -10.30
N VAL A 234 -33.84 -13.98 -9.44
CA VAL A 234 -32.67 -14.86 -9.31
C VAL A 234 -32.71 -15.56 -7.96
N THR A 235 -32.40 -16.85 -7.94
CA THR A 235 -32.33 -17.63 -6.71
C THR A 235 -30.85 -17.80 -6.31
N VAL A 236 -30.52 -17.36 -5.11
CA VAL A 236 -29.19 -17.52 -4.50
C VAL A 236 -29.38 -18.17 -3.14
N ASP A 237 -28.71 -19.26 -2.88
CA ASP A 237 -28.80 -20.04 -1.62
C ASP A 237 -30.25 -20.34 -1.18
N GLY A 238 -31.10 -20.67 -2.13
CA GLY A 238 -32.51 -21.00 -1.90
C GLY A 238 -33.45 -19.81 -1.64
N LYS A 239 -32.90 -18.57 -1.63
CA LYS A 239 -33.67 -17.34 -1.49
C LYS A 239 -33.88 -16.68 -2.85
N VAL A 240 -35.11 -16.26 -3.12
CA VAL A 240 -35.47 -15.58 -4.38
C VAL A 240 -35.31 -14.07 -4.21
N TYR A 241 -34.62 -13.44 -5.15
CA TYR A 241 -34.40 -11.99 -5.20
C TYR A 241 -35.04 -11.39 -6.44
N ALA A 242 -35.94 -10.46 -6.26
CA ALA A 242 -36.60 -9.74 -7.34
C ALA A 242 -35.62 -8.82 -8.10
N PRO A 243 -35.94 -8.39 -9.33
CA PRO A 243 -35.20 -7.38 -10.06
C PRO A 243 -34.93 -6.13 -9.21
N GLY A 244 -33.69 -5.64 -9.21
CA GLY A 244 -33.25 -4.50 -8.42
C GLY A 244 -33.04 -4.76 -6.91
N GLN A 245 -33.31 -5.96 -6.43
CA GLN A 245 -33.15 -6.29 -5.01
C GLN A 245 -31.66 -6.54 -4.67
N LEU A 246 -31.23 -6.05 -3.51
CA LEU A 246 -29.91 -6.30 -2.93
C LEU A 246 -29.78 -7.78 -2.56
N ILE A 247 -28.70 -8.42 -3.02
CA ILE A 247 -28.39 -9.83 -2.75
C ILE A 247 -27.35 -9.92 -1.64
N TYR A 248 -26.24 -9.10 -1.73
CA TYR A 248 -25.10 -9.18 -0.81
C TYR A 248 -24.50 -7.80 -0.53
#